data_dac5b583128ec83625a3c8fc475d30c0
#
_entry.id   dac5b583128ec83625a3c8fc475d30c0
#
_cell.length_a   1.000
_cell.length_b   1.000
_cell.length_c   1.000
_cell.angle_alpha   90.00
_cell.angle_beta   90.00
_cell.angle_gamma   90.00
#
_symmetry.space_group_name_H-M   'P 1'
#
loop_
_entity.id
_entity.type
_entity.pdbx_description
1 polymer ?
#
loop_
_entity_poly.entity_id
_entity_poly.type
_entity_poly.pdbx_seq_one_letter_code
_entity_poly.pdbx_strand_id
1 'polypeptide(L)'
;MRGTRIRTLLVDDDPAVLRLHSAYLRDVEGFELVAAVRTGTEGARLAADTSIDLVLLDMNLPDFSGIEVLHRLRLVREWGVDVMVISSARDGFTVRQALAAHVVGYLVKPFTKEAFVARLTEYRDERGARPAETPIGLAQGEIDRLVEPRTATAAPPTPAALPKGLADSTLQTILAALHPTTPATVQAIADASGASRATVRRYLGYLADTGQAAVSHRFGARGRPEVLYRRVA
;
A
#
# COMPACT_ATOMS: atom_id res chain seq x y z
N MET A 1 25.18 -12.29 25.00
CA MET A 1 24.66 -12.83 23.73
C MET A 1 24.48 -11.62 22.79
N ARG A 2 25.21 -11.54 21.67
CA ARG A 2 24.96 -10.48 20.66
C ARG A 2 23.65 -10.86 19.97
N GLY A 3 22.59 -10.12 20.24
CA GLY A 3 21.32 -10.28 19.53
C GLY A 3 21.55 -10.14 18.03
N THR A 4 21.01 -11.05 17.26
CA THR A 4 21.08 -11.03 15.79
C THR A 4 20.42 -9.73 15.34
N ARG A 5 21.17 -8.87 14.62
CA ARG A 5 20.61 -7.62 14.05
C ARG A 5 19.58 -7.95 13.00
N ILE A 6 18.51 -7.17 12.95
CA ILE A 6 17.47 -7.25 11.92
C ILE A 6 18.05 -6.73 10.60
N ARG A 7 18.27 -7.63 9.65
CA ARG A 7 18.86 -7.34 8.34
C ARG A 7 17.82 -6.69 7.45
N THR A 8 18.03 -5.41 7.16
CA THR A 8 17.02 -4.55 6.55
C THR A 8 17.40 -4.13 5.15
N LEU A 9 16.45 -4.22 4.23
CA LEU A 9 16.50 -3.73 2.86
C LEU A 9 15.65 -2.47 2.72
N LEU A 10 16.17 -1.40 2.10
CA LEU A 10 15.40 -0.21 1.72
C LEU A 10 15.07 -0.27 0.22
N VAL A 11 13.82 0.02 -0.14
CA VAL A 11 13.34 0.10 -1.52
C VAL A 11 12.55 1.39 -1.71
N ASP A 12 13.12 2.37 -2.45
CA ASP A 12 12.52 3.69 -2.69
C ASP A 12 13.18 4.30 -3.93
N ASP A 13 12.45 4.89 -4.85
CA ASP A 13 12.99 5.41 -6.11
C ASP A 13 13.78 6.71 -5.95
N ASP A 14 13.53 7.47 -4.87
CA ASP A 14 14.22 8.72 -4.59
C ASP A 14 15.55 8.48 -3.85
N PRO A 15 16.71 8.80 -4.48
CA PRO A 15 18.00 8.62 -3.84
C PRO A 15 18.21 9.54 -2.62
N ALA A 16 17.49 10.66 -2.51
CA ALA A 16 17.57 11.53 -1.34
C ALA A 16 16.85 10.88 -0.16
N VAL A 17 15.69 10.27 -0.39
CA VAL A 17 14.92 9.51 0.60
C VAL A 17 15.72 8.28 1.06
N LEU A 18 16.32 7.52 0.14
CA LEU A 18 17.18 6.39 0.51
C LEU A 18 18.36 6.82 1.41
N ARG A 19 19.02 7.92 1.09
CA ARG A 19 20.11 8.45 1.97
C ARG A 19 19.58 8.84 3.35
N LEU A 20 18.44 9.52 3.40
CA LEU A 20 17.81 9.97 4.64
C LEU A 20 17.41 8.79 5.52
N HIS A 21 16.65 7.84 4.97
CA HIS A 21 16.20 6.66 5.72
C HIS A 21 17.36 5.75 6.11
N SER A 22 18.39 5.63 5.26
CA SER A 22 19.63 4.92 5.62
C SER A 22 20.35 5.57 6.80
N ALA A 23 20.35 6.90 6.87
CA ALA A 23 20.90 7.61 8.02
C ALA A 23 20.07 7.38 9.29
N TYR A 24 18.74 7.47 9.19
CA TYR A 24 17.84 7.17 10.31
C TYR A 24 18.02 5.76 10.82
N LEU A 25 18.08 4.76 9.93
CA LEU A 25 18.20 3.35 10.30
C LEU A 25 19.49 3.06 11.07
N ARG A 26 20.61 3.74 10.74
CA ARG A 26 21.89 3.57 11.48
C ARG A 26 21.80 3.97 12.95
N ASP A 27 20.88 4.86 13.27
CA ASP A 27 20.66 5.35 14.63
C ASP A 27 19.68 4.48 15.42
N VAL A 28 19.09 3.44 14.79
CA VAL A 28 18.18 2.50 15.45
C VAL A 28 18.94 1.26 15.88
N GLU A 29 19.00 1.03 17.19
CA GLU A 29 19.67 -0.14 17.75
C GLU A 29 18.98 -1.44 17.33
N GLY A 30 19.77 -2.45 16.97
CA GLY A 30 19.25 -3.78 16.60
C GLY A 30 18.99 -3.95 15.10
N PHE A 31 19.23 -2.94 14.26
CA PHE A 31 19.07 -3.01 12.82
C PHE A 31 20.41 -2.96 12.09
N GLU A 32 20.43 -3.55 10.89
CA GLU A 32 21.56 -3.52 9.96
C GLU A 32 21.03 -3.25 8.55
N LEU A 33 21.51 -2.16 7.92
CA LEU A 33 21.21 -1.91 6.52
C LEU A 33 22.04 -2.82 5.63
N VAL A 34 21.38 -3.73 4.91
CA VAL A 34 22.03 -4.67 3.97
C VAL A 34 22.19 -4.03 2.60
N ALA A 35 21.12 -3.39 2.10
CA ALA A 35 21.13 -2.70 0.82
C ALA A 35 20.05 -1.61 0.78
N ALA A 36 20.23 -0.67 -0.17
CA ALA A 36 19.26 0.35 -0.51
C ALA A 36 19.14 0.41 -2.04
N VAL A 37 17.96 0.13 -2.58
CA VAL A 37 17.72 -0.04 -4.01
C VAL A 37 16.58 0.84 -4.50
N ARG A 38 16.57 1.13 -5.82
CA ARG A 38 15.69 2.14 -6.40
C ARG A 38 14.54 1.56 -7.23
N THR A 39 14.46 0.26 -7.36
CA THR A 39 13.46 -0.41 -8.21
C THR A 39 12.81 -1.58 -7.47
N GLY A 40 11.55 -1.84 -7.77
CA GLY A 40 10.82 -2.99 -7.26
C GLY A 40 11.42 -4.31 -7.71
N THR A 41 11.95 -4.38 -8.94
CA THR A 41 12.65 -5.56 -9.48
C THR A 41 13.84 -5.94 -8.63
N GLU A 42 14.71 -4.99 -8.32
CA GLU A 42 15.89 -5.22 -7.50
C GLU A 42 15.52 -5.52 -6.06
N GLY A 43 14.53 -4.78 -5.52
CA GLY A 43 13.98 -5.00 -4.19
C GLY A 43 13.45 -6.44 -4.03
N ALA A 44 12.60 -6.90 -4.94
CA ALA A 44 12.07 -8.26 -4.91
C ALA A 44 13.16 -9.33 -5.03
N ARG A 45 14.15 -9.10 -5.91
CA ARG A 45 15.28 -10.02 -6.09
C ARG A 45 16.12 -10.16 -4.81
N LEU A 46 16.48 -9.05 -4.18
CA LEU A 46 17.28 -9.07 -2.94
C LEU A 46 16.48 -9.61 -1.75
N ALA A 47 15.21 -9.24 -1.64
CA ALA A 47 14.36 -9.72 -0.56
C ALA A 47 13.99 -11.21 -0.67
N ALA A 48 14.19 -11.84 -1.85
CA ALA A 48 14.11 -13.29 -2.00
C ALA A 48 15.26 -14.02 -1.28
N ASP A 49 16.36 -13.33 -0.98
CA ASP A 49 17.44 -13.87 -0.16
C ASP A 49 16.97 -14.07 1.29
N THR A 50 17.18 -15.28 1.82
CA THR A 50 16.79 -15.64 3.19
C THR A 50 17.54 -14.88 4.28
N SER A 51 18.57 -14.13 3.91
CA SER A 51 19.33 -13.29 4.84
C SER A 51 18.64 -11.95 5.17
N ILE A 52 17.60 -11.54 4.42
CA ILE A 52 16.83 -10.31 4.70
C ILE A 52 15.68 -10.64 5.65
N ASP A 53 15.61 -9.90 6.74
CA ASP A 53 14.56 -10.00 7.76
C ASP A 53 13.42 -9.02 7.54
N LEU A 54 13.74 -7.79 7.15
CA LEU A 54 12.80 -6.68 6.99
C LEU A 54 13.02 -5.94 5.67
N VAL A 55 11.94 -5.65 4.96
CA VAL A 55 11.94 -4.74 3.82
C VAL A 55 11.16 -3.47 4.19
N LEU A 56 11.81 -2.31 4.06
CA LEU A 56 11.16 -1.01 4.11
C LEU A 56 10.85 -0.60 2.68
N LEU A 57 9.56 -0.59 2.32
CA LEU A 57 9.10 -0.55 0.93
C LEU A 57 8.28 0.69 0.63
N ASP A 58 8.71 1.49 -0.36
CA ASP A 58 7.80 2.48 -0.97
C ASP A 58 6.82 1.79 -1.92
N MET A 59 5.59 2.33 -1.93
CA MET A 59 4.53 1.86 -2.82
C MET A 59 4.62 2.45 -4.22
N ASN A 60 5.34 3.56 -4.41
CA ASN A 60 5.48 4.27 -5.68
C ASN A 60 6.86 4.03 -6.28
N LEU A 61 7.03 2.92 -6.98
CA LEU A 61 8.29 2.58 -7.65
C LEU A 61 8.15 2.74 -9.17
N PRO A 62 9.26 2.99 -9.90
CA PRO A 62 9.21 3.33 -11.33
C PRO A 62 8.86 2.15 -12.24
N ASP A 63 9.16 0.93 -11.82
CA ASP A 63 8.99 -0.30 -12.60
C ASP A 63 7.75 -1.10 -12.19
N PHE A 64 7.52 -1.28 -10.88
CA PHE A 64 6.37 -1.99 -10.32
C PHE A 64 5.75 -1.18 -9.18
N SER A 65 4.45 -1.39 -8.94
CA SER A 65 3.85 -0.89 -7.70
C SER A 65 4.38 -1.68 -6.50
N GLY A 66 4.48 -1.04 -5.34
CA GLY A 66 4.87 -1.73 -4.10
C GLY A 66 3.95 -2.92 -3.78
N ILE A 67 2.67 -2.87 -4.17
CA ILE A 67 1.73 -4.01 -4.06
C ILE A 67 2.22 -5.21 -4.88
N GLU A 68 2.73 -4.99 -6.08
CA GLU A 68 3.25 -6.09 -6.90
C GLU A 68 4.54 -6.67 -6.30
N VAL A 69 5.40 -5.83 -5.73
CA VAL A 69 6.57 -6.29 -4.97
C VAL A 69 6.13 -7.16 -3.79
N LEU A 70 5.14 -6.73 -3.01
CA LEU A 70 4.56 -7.50 -1.91
C LEU A 70 4.05 -8.87 -2.37
N HIS A 71 3.25 -8.91 -3.45
CA HIS A 71 2.73 -10.16 -3.99
C HIS A 71 3.86 -11.12 -4.40
N ARG A 72 4.90 -10.61 -5.09
CA ARG A 72 6.06 -11.42 -5.48
C ARG A 72 6.81 -11.97 -4.28
N LEU A 73 6.99 -11.17 -3.24
CA LEU A 73 7.64 -11.62 -2.00
C LEU A 73 6.84 -12.73 -1.32
N ARG A 74 5.51 -12.63 -1.26
CA ARG A 74 4.65 -13.67 -0.69
C ARG A 74 4.67 -14.97 -1.49
N LEU A 75 4.80 -14.90 -2.83
CA LEU A 75 4.93 -16.09 -3.68
C LEU A 75 6.28 -16.82 -3.49
N VAL A 76 7.37 -16.10 -3.20
CA VAL A 76 8.72 -16.68 -3.12
C VAL A 76 9.09 -17.07 -1.69
N ARG A 77 8.73 -16.25 -0.72
CA ARG A 77 9.13 -16.44 0.69
C ARG A 77 7.95 -16.60 1.65
N GLU A 78 6.73 -16.61 1.13
CA GLU A 78 5.53 -16.71 1.94
C GLU A 78 5.54 -15.68 3.08
N TRP A 79 5.78 -16.13 4.32
CA TRP A 79 5.90 -15.27 5.51
C TRP A 79 7.34 -15.08 6.00
N GLY A 80 8.32 -15.57 5.24
CA GLY A 80 9.74 -15.60 5.66
C GLY A 80 10.46 -14.25 5.61
N VAL A 81 9.82 -13.16 5.17
CA VAL A 81 10.33 -11.78 5.21
C VAL A 81 9.24 -10.83 5.66
N ASP A 82 9.56 -10.01 6.67
CA ASP A 82 8.65 -8.97 7.12
C ASP A 82 8.73 -7.76 6.17
N VAL A 83 7.58 -7.10 5.94
CA VAL A 83 7.53 -5.90 5.11
C VAL A 83 6.84 -4.78 5.88
N MET A 84 7.50 -3.64 5.98
CA MET A 84 6.94 -2.38 6.48
C MET A 84 6.84 -1.40 5.32
N VAL A 85 5.63 -0.90 5.08
CA VAL A 85 5.39 0.07 4.00
C VAL A 85 5.74 1.48 4.47
N ILE A 86 6.47 2.22 3.64
CA ILE A 86 6.80 3.63 3.85
C ILE A 86 6.36 4.40 2.60
N SER A 87 5.20 5.06 2.64
CA SER A 87 4.64 5.65 1.42
C SER A 87 3.90 6.97 1.66
N SER A 88 3.86 7.81 0.62
CA SER A 88 2.99 8.99 0.57
C SER A 88 1.53 8.64 0.28
N ALA A 89 1.23 7.41 -0.11
CA ALA A 89 -0.12 6.97 -0.39
C ALA A 89 -0.97 6.97 0.89
N ARG A 90 -2.00 7.80 0.90
CA ARG A 90 -3.00 7.91 1.97
C ARG A 90 -4.36 7.36 1.56
N ASP A 91 -4.44 6.83 0.34
CA ASP A 91 -5.69 6.25 -0.15
C ASP A 91 -5.97 4.93 0.60
N GLY A 92 -7.19 4.82 1.09
CA GLY A 92 -7.61 3.67 1.89
C GLY A 92 -7.56 2.33 1.12
N PHE A 93 -7.48 2.37 -0.20
CA PHE A 93 -7.37 1.17 -1.02
C PHE A 93 -5.95 0.59 -0.96
N THR A 94 -4.92 1.41 -1.18
CA THR A 94 -3.51 0.99 -1.07
C THR A 94 -3.18 0.51 0.34
N VAL A 95 -3.68 1.20 1.37
CA VAL A 95 -3.51 0.78 2.77
C VAL A 95 -4.17 -0.58 3.02
N ARG A 96 -5.41 -0.79 2.58
CA ARG A 96 -6.10 -2.09 2.75
C ARG A 96 -5.40 -3.22 2.00
N GLN A 97 -4.91 -2.97 0.79
CA GLN A 97 -4.15 -3.98 0.03
C GLN A 97 -2.83 -4.34 0.74
N ALA A 98 -2.12 -3.36 1.27
CA ALA A 98 -0.90 -3.61 2.05
C ALA A 98 -1.22 -4.43 3.32
N LEU A 99 -2.28 -4.08 4.05
CA LEU A 99 -2.73 -4.84 5.22
C LEU A 99 -3.15 -6.28 4.85
N ALA A 100 -3.88 -6.47 3.74
CA ALA A 100 -4.24 -7.80 3.24
C ALA A 100 -3.02 -8.63 2.82
N ALA A 101 -1.92 -7.99 2.43
CA ALA A 101 -0.64 -8.63 2.15
C ALA A 101 0.23 -8.87 3.40
N HIS A 102 -0.34 -8.72 4.60
CA HIS A 102 0.28 -8.97 5.90
C HIS A 102 1.61 -8.20 6.08
N VAL A 103 1.54 -6.88 5.93
CA VAL A 103 2.66 -6.01 6.30
C VAL A 103 2.73 -5.86 7.83
N VAL A 104 3.95 -5.80 8.37
CA VAL A 104 4.19 -5.63 9.81
C VAL A 104 4.03 -4.18 10.27
N GLY A 105 3.89 -3.24 9.34
CA GLY A 105 3.69 -1.83 9.66
C GLY A 105 3.51 -0.96 8.44
N TYR A 106 3.00 0.23 8.70
CA TYR A 106 2.81 1.28 7.70
C TYR A 106 3.29 2.62 8.25
N LEU A 107 4.05 3.38 7.48
CA LEU A 107 4.53 4.72 7.82
C LEU A 107 4.18 5.70 6.70
N VAL A 108 3.36 6.71 7.00
CA VAL A 108 2.88 7.67 6.01
C VAL A 108 3.84 8.85 5.91
N LYS A 109 4.41 9.10 4.71
CA LYS A 109 5.23 10.29 4.41
C LYS A 109 4.33 11.55 4.34
N PRO A 110 4.78 12.73 4.83
CA PRO A 110 6.04 12.97 5.53
C PRO A 110 5.97 12.57 7.01
N PHE A 111 7.08 12.09 7.56
CA PHE A 111 7.24 11.75 8.97
C PHE A 111 8.58 12.27 9.52
N THR A 112 8.69 12.38 10.83
CA THR A 112 9.93 12.80 11.50
C THR A 112 10.86 11.61 11.75
N LYS A 113 12.14 11.88 12.06
CA LYS A 113 13.08 10.85 12.47
C LYS A 113 12.59 10.07 13.68
N GLU A 114 12.00 10.77 14.65
CA GLU A 114 11.48 10.18 15.89
C GLU A 114 10.36 9.19 15.61
N ALA A 115 9.44 9.51 14.68
CA ALA A 115 8.37 8.62 14.26
C ALA A 115 8.91 7.36 13.56
N PHE A 116 9.94 7.50 12.72
CA PHE A 116 10.62 6.40 12.07
C PHE A 116 11.29 5.47 13.09
N VAL A 117 12.06 6.05 14.02
CA VAL A 117 12.74 5.30 15.08
C VAL A 117 11.74 4.58 15.98
N ALA A 118 10.68 5.28 16.42
CA ALA A 118 9.64 4.71 17.25
C ALA A 118 8.98 3.49 16.60
N ARG A 119 8.61 3.58 15.32
CA ARG A 119 7.96 2.48 14.58
C ARG A 119 8.87 1.26 14.41
N LEU A 120 10.15 1.47 14.15
CA LEU A 120 11.11 0.36 14.04
C LEU A 120 11.40 -0.27 15.40
N THR A 121 11.48 0.52 16.45
CA THR A 121 11.65 0.02 17.83
C THR A 121 10.47 -0.85 18.24
N GLU A 122 9.24 -0.39 18.00
CA GLU A 122 8.02 -1.15 18.24
C GLU A 122 8.04 -2.50 17.51
N TYR A 123 8.35 -2.48 16.20
CA TYR A 123 8.48 -3.71 15.41
C TYR A 123 9.55 -4.66 15.97
N ARG A 124 10.73 -4.16 16.37
CA ARG A 124 11.80 -4.97 16.96
C ARG A 124 11.31 -5.65 18.25
N ASP A 125 10.64 -4.90 19.10
CA ASP A 125 10.19 -5.38 20.41
C ASP A 125 9.06 -6.42 20.24
N GLU A 126 8.11 -6.19 19.30
CA GLU A 126 7.09 -7.16 18.92
C GLU A 126 7.69 -8.45 18.34
N ARG A 127 8.70 -8.32 17.45
CA ARG A 127 9.40 -9.47 16.87
C ARG A 127 10.12 -10.29 17.95
N GLY A 128 10.76 -9.63 18.92
CA GLY A 128 11.44 -10.29 20.03
C GLY A 128 10.50 -11.02 20.99
N ALA A 129 9.23 -10.61 21.06
CA ALA A 129 8.21 -11.23 21.89
C ALA A 129 7.51 -12.43 21.19
N ARG A 130 7.68 -12.61 19.88
CA ARG A 130 7.06 -13.72 19.13
C ARG A 130 7.76 -15.04 19.45
N PRO A 131 7.05 -16.12 19.86
CA PRO A 131 7.60 -17.46 19.91
C PRO A 131 8.05 -17.90 18.51
N ALA A 132 9.15 -18.61 18.40
CA ALA A 132 9.84 -18.97 17.15
C ALA A 132 9.02 -19.82 16.14
N GLU A 133 7.78 -20.20 16.43
CA GLU A 133 6.98 -21.16 15.64
C GLU A 133 5.52 -20.76 15.42
N THR A 134 5.15 -19.48 15.56
CA THR A 134 3.75 -19.11 15.31
C THR A 134 3.64 -18.48 13.93
N PRO A 135 2.95 -19.13 12.96
CA PRO A 135 2.47 -18.43 11.77
C PRO A 135 1.65 -17.23 12.23
N ILE A 136 1.84 -16.07 11.60
CA ILE A 136 1.05 -14.87 11.89
C ILE A 136 -0.40 -15.15 11.45
N GLY A 137 -1.17 -15.83 12.29
CA GLY A 137 -2.60 -15.76 12.27
C GLY A 137 -2.96 -14.52 13.08
N LEU A 138 -3.59 -13.53 12.45
CA LEU A 138 -4.36 -12.53 13.21
C LEU A 138 -5.20 -13.32 14.22
N ALA A 139 -5.14 -12.95 15.51
CA ALA A 139 -6.02 -13.56 16.49
C ALA A 139 -7.46 -13.38 15.99
N GLN A 140 -8.31 -14.42 16.12
CA GLN A 140 -9.68 -14.40 15.59
C GLN A 140 -10.41 -13.09 15.98
N GLY A 141 -10.16 -12.56 17.17
CA GLY A 141 -10.71 -11.28 17.63
C GLY A 141 -10.21 -10.02 16.91
N GLU A 142 -9.04 -10.08 16.24
CA GLU A 142 -8.56 -9.00 15.36
C GLU A 142 -9.18 -9.12 13.97
N ILE A 143 -9.36 -10.34 13.48
CA ILE A 143 -10.11 -10.62 12.25
C ILE A 143 -11.55 -10.16 12.43
N ASP A 144 -12.19 -10.49 13.55
CA ASP A 144 -13.57 -10.11 13.85
C ASP A 144 -13.74 -8.60 13.94
N ARG A 145 -12.78 -7.85 14.50
CA ARG A 145 -12.77 -6.37 14.51
C ARG A 145 -12.56 -5.73 13.14
N LEU A 146 -11.88 -6.43 12.22
CA LEU A 146 -11.65 -5.97 10.85
C LEU A 146 -12.78 -6.40 9.92
N VAL A 147 -13.46 -7.52 10.22
CA VAL A 147 -14.56 -8.11 9.45
C VAL A 147 -15.93 -7.75 10.02
N GLU A 148 -16.01 -7.31 11.29
CA GLU A 148 -17.28 -6.79 11.79
C GLU A 148 -17.73 -5.68 10.83
N PRO A 149 -18.82 -5.89 10.07
CA PRO A 149 -19.50 -4.77 9.48
C PRO A 149 -19.78 -3.86 10.66
N ARG A 150 -19.27 -2.63 10.64
CA ARG A 150 -19.74 -1.60 11.55
C ARG A 150 -21.26 -1.59 11.39
N THR A 151 -21.93 -2.39 12.17
CA THR A 151 -23.33 -2.18 12.48
C THR A 151 -23.35 -0.88 13.29
N ALA A 152 -23.13 0.21 12.58
CA ALA A 152 -23.54 1.49 13.01
C ALA A 152 -25.07 1.41 13.08
N THR A 153 -25.55 1.23 14.31
CA THR A 153 -26.80 1.84 14.72
C THR A 153 -26.56 3.35 14.73
N ALA A 154 -26.40 3.88 13.53
CA ALA A 154 -26.39 5.32 13.26
C ALA A 154 -27.41 5.54 12.16
N ALA A 155 -28.31 6.47 12.43
CA ALA A 155 -29.28 7.01 11.49
C ALA A 155 -28.68 7.17 10.08
N PRO A 156 -29.51 7.11 9.01
CA PRO A 156 -29.01 7.20 7.64
C PRO A 156 -28.11 8.44 7.53
N PRO A 157 -26.90 8.30 6.98
CA PRO A 157 -26.00 9.43 6.85
C PRO A 157 -26.67 10.49 5.99
N THR A 158 -26.88 11.67 6.55
CA THR A 158 -27.08 12.89 5.78
C THR A 158 -26.02 12.91 4.68
N PRO A 159 -26.33 13.20 3.40
CA PRO A 159 -25.36 13.16 2.33
C PRO A 159 -24.15 14.03 2.71
N ALA A 160 -23.02 13.38 2.95
CA ALA A 160 -21.79 14.05 3.31
C ALA A 160 -21.45 15.01 2.16
N ALA A 161 -21.27 16.29 2.45
CA ALA A 161 -20.90 17.29 1.46
C ALA A 161 -19.64 16.83 0.72
N LEU A 162 -19.69 16.84 -0.61
CA LEU A 162 -18.55 16.46 -1.46
C LEU A 162 -17.30 17.25 -1.07
N PRO A 163 -16.13 16.64 -1.09
CA PRO A 163 -14.87 17.34 -0.83
C PRO A 163 -14.74 18.59 -1.70
N LYS A 164 -14.13 19.65 -1.15
CA LYS A 164 -13.90 20.90 -1.90
C LYS A 164 -13.22 20.61 -3.23
N GLY A 165 -13.84 21.09 -4.33
CA GLY A 165 -13.34 20.89 -5.70
C GLY A 165 -13.97 19.73 -6.47
N LEU A 166 -14.91 18.97 -5.88
CA LEU A 166 -15.75 18.02 -6.57
C LEU A 166 -17.18 18.59 -6.70
N ALA A 167 -17.74 18.54 -7.92
CA ALA A 167 -19.12 18.92 -8.20
C ALA A 167 -19.97 17.66 -8.34
N ASP A 168 -21.17 17.67 -7.76
CA ASP A 168 -22.06 16.51 -7.78
C ASP A 168 -22.47 16.12 -9.20
N SER A 169 -22.77 17.09 -10.05
CA SER A 169 -23.12 16.85 -11.46
C SER A 169 -22.03 16.09 -12.22
N THR A 170 -20.76 16.45 -12.01
CA THR A 170 -19.62 15.77 -12.63
C THR A 170 -19.43 14.37 -12.05
N LEU A 171 -19.67 14.19 -10.74
CA LEU A 171 -19.62 12.89 -10.09
C LEU A 171 -20.64 11.93 -10.68
N GLN A 172 -21.91 12.37 -10.84
CA GLN A 172 -22.97 11.57 -11.42
C GLN A 172 -22.68 11.22 -12.89
N THR A 173 -22.13 12.15 -13.65
CA THR A 173 -21.74 11.89 -15.06
C THR A 173 -20.64 10.81 -15.15
N ILE A 174 -19.63 10.86 -14.29
CA ILE A 174 -18.55 9.87 -14.27
C ILE A 174 -19.05 8.51 -13.76
N LEU A 175 -19.94 8.50 -12.73
CA LEU A 175 -20.60 7.28 -12.26
C LEU A 175 -21.46 6.62 -13.32
N ALA A 176 -22.16 7.40 -14.14
CA ALA A 176 -22.96 6.89 -15.26
C ALA A 176 -22.10 6.30 -16.39
N ALA A 177 -20.87 6.79 -16.55
CA ALA A 177 -19.90 6.26 -17.51
C ALA A 177 -19.19 4.98 -17.04
N LEU A 178 -19.35 4.59 -15.75
CA LEU A 178 -18.81 3.36 -15.18
C LEU A 178 -19.83 2.22 -15.28
N HIS A 179 -19.42 1.13 -15.93
CA HIS A 179 -20.25 -0.07 -16.03
C HIS A 179 -19.95 -1.04 -14.87
N PRO A 180 -20.96 -1.73 -14.30
CA PRO A 180 -20.74 -2.64 -13.18
C PRO A 180 -19.99 -3.92 -13.57
N THR A 181 -20.13 -4.39 -14.81
CA THR A 181 -19.55 -5.66 -15.27
C THR A 181 -18.38 -5.48 -16.23
N THR A 182 -18.24 -4.33 -16.88
CA THR A 182 -17.20 -4.09 -17.89
C THR A 182 -16.21 -3.03 -17.39
N PRO A 183 -14.99 -3.41 -16.97
CA PRO A 183 -13.97 -2.45 -16.56
C PRO A 183 -13.53 -1.55 -17.71
N ALA A 184 -13.37 -0.25 -17.45
CA ALA A 184 -12.99 0.76 -18.43
C ALA A 184 -11.74 1.54 -18.00
N THR A 185 -10.96 2.01 -18.97
CA THR A 185 -9.78 2.87 -18.74
C THR A 185 -10.19 4.31 -18.40
N VAL A 186 -9.28 5.06 -17.80
CA VAL A 186 -9.46 6.52 -17.59
C VAL A 186 -9.78 7.23 -18.91
N GLN A 187 -9.16 6.81 -20.02
CA GLN A 187 -9.43 7.40 -21.34
C GLN A 187 -10.87 7.10 -21.79
N ALA A 188 -11.29 5.84 -21.74
CA ALA A 188 -12.64 5.46 -22.15
C ALA A 188 -13.72 6.16 -21.31
N ILE A 189 -13.49 6.31 -19.99
CA ILE A 189 -14.40 7.03 -19.10
C ILE A 189 -14.40 8.53 -19.41
N ALA A 190 -13.27 9.12 -19.75
CA ALA A 190 -13.16 10.52 -20.16
C ALA A 190 -13.94 10.78 -21.47
N ASP A 191 -13.79 9.90 -22.45
CA ASP A 191 -14.49 9.99 -23.74
C ASP A 191 -16.01 9.83 -23.53
N ALA A 192 -16.44 8.91 -22.67
CA ALA A 192 -17.86 8.66 -22.38
C ALA A 192 -18.51 9.78 -21.53
N SER A 193 -17.75 10.39 -20.60
CA SER A 193 -18.27 11.42 -19.70
C SER A 193 -18.10 12.85 -20.23
N GLY A 194 -17.32 13.06 -21.29
CA GLY A 194 -16.93 14.37 -21.78
C GLY A 194 -16.00 15.17 -20.86
N ALA A 195 -15.51 14.56 -19.77
CA ALA A 195 -14.63 15.20 -18.81
C ALA A 195 -13.15 15.01 -19.18
N SER A 196 -12.28 15.94 -18.75
CA SER A 196 -10.84 15.78 -18.97
C SER A 196 -10.30 14.55 -18.18
N ARG A 197 -9.24 13.91 -18.70
CA ARG A 197 -8.58 12.79 -18.02
C ARG A 197 -8.12 13.15 -16.60
N ALA A 198 -7.68 14.38 -16.39
CA ALA A 198 -7.28 14.85 -15.06
C ALA A 198 -8.48 14.92 -14.11
N THR A 199 -9.62 15.41 -14.61
CA THR A 199 -10.89 15.43 -13.87
C THR A 199 -11.31 14.00 -13.54
N VAL A 200 -11.40 13.12 -14.53
CA VAL A 200 -11.80 11.72 -14.35
C VAL A 200 -10.92 11.01 -13.32
N ARG A 201 -9.60 11.15 -13.38
CA ARG A 201 -8.69 10.56 -12.38
C ARG A 201 -9.01 11.00 -10.96
N ARG A 202 -9.25 12.30 -10.76
CA ARG A 202 -9.57 12.85 -9.44
C ARG A 202 -10.88 12.28 -8.89
N TYR A 203 -11.92 12.17 -9.73
CA TYR A 203 -13.21 11.61 -9.32
C TYR A 203 -13.17 10.09 -9.14
N LEU A 204 -12.43 9.37 -9.98
CA LEU A 204 -12.23 7.92 -9.82
C LEU A 204 -11.46 7.59 -8.54
N GLY A 205 -10.49 8.43 -8.12
CA GLY A 205 -9.87 8.33 -6.81
C GLY A 205 -10.91 8.40 -5.69
N TYR A 206 -11.73 9.45 -5.69
CA TYR A 206 -12.81 9.60 -4.71
C TYR A 206 -13.81 8.43 -4.71
N LEU A 207 -14.23 7.97 -5.90
CA LEU A 207 -15.15 6.83 -6.03
C LEU A 207 -14.54 5.50 -5.57
N ALA A 208 -13.24 5.31 -5.78
CA ALA A 208 -12.51 4.16 -5.25
C ALA A 208 -12.40 4.23 -3.73
N ASP A 209 -12.04 5.39 -3.18
CA ASP A 209 -11.92 5.62 -1.73
C ASP A 209 -13.25 5.44 -0.98
N THR A 210 -14.37 5.80 -1.64
CA THR A 210 -15.72 5.61 -1.08
C THR A 210 -16.33 4.24 -1.39
N GLY A 211 -15.59 3.36 -2.07
CA GLY A 211 -16.05 2.01 -2.42
C GLY A 211 -17.09 1.95 -3.54
N GLN A 212 -17.34 3.05 -4.24
CA GLN A 212 -18.31 3.11 -5.34
C GLN A 212 -17.71 2.68 -6.69
N ALA A 213 -16.37 2.65 -6.81
CA ALA A 213 -15.66 2.10 -7.95
C ALA A 213 -14.63 1.05 -7.51
N ALA A 214 -14.56 -0.07 -8.24
CA ALA A 214 -13.53 -1.08 -8.09
C ALA A 214 -12.44 -0.86 -9.13
N VAL A 215 -11.18 -0.99 -8.69
CA VAL A 215 -9.98 -0.86 -9.51
C VAL A 215 -9.46 -2.24 -9.88
N SER A 216 -9.05 -2.44 -11.12
CA SER A 216 -8.37 -3.64 -11.60
C SER A 216 -7.24 -3.27 -12.57
N HIS A 217 -6.33 -4.20 -12.81
CA HIS A 217 -5.20 -3.97 -13.70
C HIS A 217 -5.22 -4.99 -14.83
N ARG A 218 -5.01 -4.51 -16.05
CA ARG A 218 -4.83 -5.35 -17.23
C ARG A 218 -3.36 -5.33 -17.64
N PHE A 219 -2.73 -6.49 -17.60
CA PHE A 219 -1.34 -6.66 -18.01
C PHE A 219 -1.29 -6.99 -19.49
N GLY A 220 -0.62 -6.16 -20.29
CA GLY A 220 -0.32 -6.43 -21.69
C GLY A 220 1.02 -7.17 -21.83
N ALA A 221 1.29 -7.77 -23.03
CA ALA A 221 2.53 -8.49 -23.31
C ALA A 221 3.79 -7.58 -23.27
N ARG A 222 3.64 -6.26 -23.42
CA ARG A 222 4.69 -5.23 -23.29
C ARG A 222 4.04 -3.92 -22.84
N GLY A 223 4.64 -3.21 -21.86
CA GLY A 223 4.24 -1.88 -21.41
C GLY A 223 3.77 -1.82 -19.95
N ARG A 224 3.42 -0.60 -19.51
CA ARG A 224 2.90 -0.34 -18.16
C ARG A 224 1.51 -0.97 -18.02
N PRO A 225 1.19 -1.62 -16.87
CA PRO A 225 -0.16 -2.13 -16.61
C PRO A 225 -1.21 -1.05 -16.78
N GLU A 226 -2.28 -1.38 -17.47
CA GLU A 226 -3.39 -0.48 -17.69
C GLU A 226 -4.37 -0.58 -16.51
N VAL A 227 -4.65 0.56 -15.88
CA VAL A 227 -5.59 0.64 -14.75
C VAL A 227 -7.01 0.73 -15.30
N LEU A 228 -7.87 -0.14 -14.82
CA LEU A 228 -9.26 -0.26 -15.22
C LEU A 228 -10.17 -0.03 -14.01
N TYR A 229 -11.31 0.63 -14.25
CA TYR A 229 -12.30 0.95 -13.24
C TYR A 229 -13.67 0.39 -13.63
N ARG A 230 -14.42 -0.12 -12.66
CA ARG A 230 -15.81 -0.52 -12.82
C ARG A 230 -16.64 0.00 -11.66
N ARG A 231 -17.92 0.23 -11.87
CA ARG A 231 -18.85 0.58 -10.80
C ARG A 231 -19.03 -0.61 -9.85
N VAL A 232 -19.09 -0.33 -8.55
CA VAL A 232 -19.56 -1.29 -7.55
C VAL A 232 -21.07 -1.16 -7.44
N ALA A 233 -21.75 -2.29 -7.51
CA ALA A 233 -23.23 -2.33 -7.44
C ALA A 233 -23.72 -2.01 -6.03
#